data_09f0f4135419aa105e509a401f46a1e8
#
_entry.id   09f0f4135419aa105e509a401f46a1e8
#
_cell.length_a   1.000
_cell.length_b   1.000
_cell.length_c   1.000
_cell.angle_alpha   90.00
_cell.angle_beta   90.00
_cell.angle_gamma   90.00
#
_symmetry.space_group_name_H-M   'P 1'
#
loop_
_entity.id
_entity.type
_entity.pdbx_description
1 polymer ?
#
loop_
_entity_poly.entity_id
_entity_poly.type
_entity_poly.pdbx_seq_one_letter_code
_entity_poly.pdbx_strand_id
1 'polypeptide(L)'
;IHIGMDEAHGIGLGAHLRRHGYEDPHTIIRRHLSRVLEITRRHGLSAMMWSDMYFRPDSPTDGYYDSGMPSAEAVAAVPPDVTLVYWDYYHETEQEYTDMLQKHAALPAPTVFAGGIWTWCGPAPDYAKTLAAAVPALTACKKAGVPLVLATAWGDNGAEANLTSALLGMQLYAEFMYTGTYDAGSLARRFACCCGADAQAFLDLSLFNAVPGMRSGALRPVNAAKFLLYQDPLVQLFAADTAGLAMSAHYTELEARYTRYADENPAFEPLFRFYSLLARVLAGKCAWHEQAAQAVRRKDLALAARLAEALPGTIAATEALRTAWRALWEATNRPQGFEIIDLRLGG
;
A
#
# COMPACT_ATOMS: atom_id res chain seq x y z
N ILE A 1 -15.83 -15.55 -9.54
CA ILE A 1 -14.41 -15.71 -9.23
C ILE A 1 -13.59 -14.64 -9.94
N HIS A 2 -12.57 -14.07 -9.25
CA HIS A 2 -11.60 -13.17 -9.86
C HIS A 2 -10.48 -13.98 -10.55
N ILE A 3 -10.17 -13.66 -11.81
CA ILE A 3 -9.20 -14.40 -12.63
C ILE A 3 -7.88 -13.62 -12.89
N GLY A 4 -7.69 -12.46 -12.25
CA GLY A 4 -6.49 -11.64 -12.41
C GLY A 4 -6.46 -10.88 -13.73
N MET A 5 -5.41 -11.12 -14.53
CA MET A 5 -5.20 -10.55 -15.87
C MET A 5 -4.68 -9.12 -15.90
N ASP A 6 -4.16 -8.61 -14.79
CA ASP A 6 -3.59 -7.28 -14.63
C ASP A 6 -2.11 -7.23 -14.99
N GLU A 7 -1.63 -6.02 -15.29
CA GLU A 7 -0.20 -5.65 -15.39
C GLU A 7 0.67 -6.63 -16.19
N ALA A 8 0.10 -7.26 -17.22
CA ALA A 8 0.81 -8.22 -18.04
C ALA A 8 1.78 -7.52 -19.00
N HIS A 9 2.81 -6.89 -18.44
CA HIS A 9 3.84 -6.19 -19.20
C HIS A 9 4.63 -7.12 -20.11
N GLY A 10 4.93 -6.67 -21.32
CA GLY A 10 5.74 -7.43 -22.27
C GLY A 10 5.02 -8.61 -22.91
N ILE A 11 3.69 -8.61 -22.97
CA ILE A 11 2.92 -9.61 -23.73
C ILE A 11 3.42 -9.69 -25.18
N GLY A 12 3.63 -10.90 -25.65
CA GLY A 12 4.12 -11.15 -27.01
C GLY A 12 5.62 -10.96 -27.19
N LEU A 13 6.35 -10.49 -26.17
CA LEU A 13 7.80 -10.28 -26.22
C LEU A 13 8.60 -11.50 -25.73
N GLY A 14 9.91 -11.36 -25.65
CA GLY A 14 10.82 -12.38 -25.11
C GLY A 14 10.76 -13.71 -25.84
N ALA A 15 10.48 -14.80 -25.12
CA ALA A 15 10.43 -16.15 -25.68
C ALA A 15 9.27 -16.34 -26.67
N HIS A 16 8.17 -15.65 -26.47
CA HIS A 16 7.03 -15.70 -27.39
C HIS A 16 7.41 -15.11 -28.76
N LEU A 17 7.96 -13.90 -28.78
CA LEU A 17 8.42 -13.25 -30.01
C LEU A 17 9.44 -14.11 -30.79
N ARG A 18 10.39 -14.74 -30.09
CA ARG A 18 11.40 -15.60 -30.72
C ARG A 18 10.82 -16.86 -31.37
N ARG A 19 9.73 -17.41 -30.82
CA ARG A 19 9.13 -18.65 -31.30
C ARG A 19 8.05 -18.44 -32.35
N HIS A 20 7.28 -17.35 -32.24
CA HIS A 20 6.05 -17.15 -33.00
C HIS A 20 6.09 -15.90 -33.90
N GLY A 21 7.13 -15.05 -33.79
CA GLY A 21 7.14 -13.74 -34.41
C GLY A 21 6.30 -12.72 -33.65
N TYR A 22 6.16 -11.52 -34.20
CA TYR A 22 5.30 -10.51 -33.62
C TYR A 22 3.82 -10.92 -33.71
N GLU A 23 3.12 -10.85 -32.61
CA GLU A 23 1.68 -11.01 -32.50
C GLU A 23 1.14 -9.86 -31.65
N ASP A 24 0.03 -9.27 -32.05
CA ASP A 24 -0.61 -8.17 -31.35
C ASP A 24 -1.02 -8.60 -29.93
N PRO A 25 -0.66 -7.79 -28.86
CA PRO A 25 -0.98 -8.10 -27.47
C PRO A 25 -2.48 -8.35 -27.20
N HIS A 26 -3.38 -7.57 -27.79
CA HIS A 26 -4.82 -7.78 -27.63
C HIS A 26 -5.28 -9.15 -28.18
N THR A 27 -4.67 -9.61 -29.26
CA THR A 27 -4.96 -10.94 -29.83
C THR A 27 -4.52 -12.05 -28.87
N ILE A 28 -3.34 -11.90 -28.24
CA ILE A 28 -2.83 -12.87 -27.27
C ILE A 28 -3.74 -12.92 -26.04
N ILE A 29 -4.07 -11.74 -25.49
CA ILE A 29 -4.97 -11.62 -24.31
C ILE A 29 -6.31 -12.24 -24.61
N ARG A 30 -6.94 -11.89 -25.74
CA ARG A 30 -8.25 -12.41 -26.14
C ARG A 30 -8.25 -13.94 -26.26
N ARG A 31 -7.24 -14.52 -26.90
CA ARG A 31 -7.10 -15.98 -27.03
C ARG A 31 -6.97 -16.67 -25.67
N HIS A 32 -6.13 -16.13 -24.79
CA HIS A 32 -5.94 -16.64 -23.44
C HIS A 32 -7.22 -16.52 -22.61
N LEU A 33 -7.83 -15.34 -22.58
CA LEU A 33 -9.06 -15.06 -21.86
C LEU A 33 -10.21 -15.96 -22.31
N SER A 34 -10.39 -16.16 -23.63
CA SER A 34 -11.43 -17.07 -24.17
C SER A 34 -11.28 -18.47 -23.59
N ARG A 35 -10.03 -18.96 -23.47
CA ARG A 35 -9.76 -20.28 -22.89
C ARG A 35 -10.07 -20.33 -21.40
N VAL A 36 -9.72 -19.30 -20.64
CA VAL A 36 -10.06 -19.20 -19.21
C VAL A 36 -11.57 -19.16 -19.00
N LEU A 37 -12.30 -18.36 -19.80
CA LEU A 37 -13.76 -18.26 -19.70
C LEU A 37 -14.47 -19.57 -20.08
N GLU A 38 -13.95 -20.36 -21.01
CA GLU A 38 -14.47 -21.73 -21.25
C GLU A 38 -14.36 -22.60 -19.99
N ILE A 39 -13.26 -22.48 -19.25
CA ILE A 39 -13.04 -23.24 -18.02
C ILE A 39 -14.02 -22.77 -16.94
N THR A 40 -14.12 -21.45 -16.69
CA THR A 40 -15.04 -20.92 -15.68
C THR A 40 -16.48 -21.30 -15.96
N ARG A 41 -16.95 -21.20 -17.22
CA ARG A 41 -18.31 -21.62 -17.61
C ARG A 41 -18.56 -23.12 -17.35
N ARG A 42 -17.59 -23.99 -17.66
CA ARG A 42 -17.73 -25.43 -17.37
C ARG A 42 -17.90 -25.74 -15.89
N HIS A 43 -17.39 -24.87 -15.01
CA HIS A 43 -17.51 -24.98 -13.57
C HIS A 43 -18.65 -24.13 -12.98
N GLY A 44 -19.51 -23.53 -13.81
CA GLY A 44 -20.62 -22.69 -13.34
C GLY A 44 -20.18 -21.42 -12.64
N LEU A 45 -18.99 -20.89 -12.95
CA LEU A 45 -18.41 -19.71 -12.30
C LEU A 45 -18.56 -18.46 -13.18
N SER A 46 -19.00 -17.34 -12.61
CA SER A 46 -18.94 -16.03 -13.23
C SER A 46 -17.57 -15.41 -12.99
N ALA A 47 -16.92 -14.91 -14.04
CA ALA A 47 -15.58 -14.37 -14.00
C ALA A 47 -15.57 -12.85 -13.78
N MET A 48 -14.65 -12.37 -12.95
CA MET A 48 -14.21 -10.99 -12.85
C MET A 48 -12.74 -10.89 -13.23
N MET A 49 -12.31 -9.79 -13.85
CA MET A 49 -10.88 -9.54 -14.15
C MET A 49 -10.55 -8.07 -13.98
N TRP A 50 -9.29 -7.77 -13.73
CA TRP A 50 -8.80 -6.40 -13.76
C TRP A 50 -8.92 -5.82 -15.15
N SER A 51 -9.27 -4.54 -15.26
CA SER A 51 -9.62 -3.90 -16.53
C SER A 51 -8.45 -3.21 -17.23
N ASP A 52 -7.32 -3.01 -16.54
CA ASP A 52 -6.21 -2.19 -17.01
C ASP A 52 -5.65 -2.61 -18.38
N MET A 53 -5.66 -3.92 -18.69
CA MET A 53 -5.16 -4.43 -19.97
C MET A 53 -6.01 -4.06 -21.19
N TYR A 54 -7.20 -3.49 -20.99
CA TYR A 54 -8.00 -2.89 -22.08
C TYR A 54 -7.67 -1.42 -22.34
N PHE A 55 -6.85 -0.82 -21.50
CA PHE A 55 -6.43 0.59 -21.56
C PHE A 55 -4.94 0.75 -21.84
N ARG A 56 -4.10 -0.07 -21.20
CA ARG A 56 -2.64 0.04 -21.29
C ARG A 56 -2.07 -0.04 -22.70
N PRO A 57 -2.50 -0.98 -23.58
CA PRO A 57 -1.93 -1.05 -24.92
C PRO A 57 -2.21 0.17 -25.80
N ASP A 58 -3.26 0.93 -25.49
CA ASP A 58 -3.64 2.16 -26.19
C ASP A 58 -3.06 3.42 -25.52
N SER A 59 -2.35 3.28 -24.39
CA SER A 59 -1.71 4.38 -23.69
C SER A 59 -0.36 4.74 -24.30
N PRO A 60 -0.03 6.03 -24.41
CA PRO A 60 1.27 6.48 -24.92
C PRO A 60 2.43 6.13 -24.00
N THR A 61 2.18 5.82 -22.73
CA THR A 61 3.19 5.54 -21.69
C THR A 61 3.12 4.11 -21.18
N ASP A 62 2.28 3.23 -21.76
CA ASP A 62 1.91 1.92 -21.20
C ASP A 62 1.26 2.06 -19.80
N GLY A 63 0.74 3.23 -19.50
CA GLY A 63 0.05 3.54 -18.25
C GLY A 63 -1.43 3.15 -18.30
N TYR A 64 -2.04 2.99 -17.13
CA TYR A 64 -3.46 2.65 -17.05
C TYR A 64 -4.32 3.91 -17.05
N TYR A 65 -3.94 4.92 -16.28
CA TYR A 65 -4.78 6.08 -15.99
C TYR A 65 -4.67 7.20 -17.03
N ASP A 66 -3.60 7.26 -17.80
CA ASP A 66 -3.36 8.27 -18.85
C ASP A 66 -3.90 7.88 -20.23
N SER A 67 -4.53 6.69 -20.31
CA SER A 67 -5.21 6.24 -21.53
C SER A 67 -6.38 7.19 -21.89
N GLY A 68 -6.62 7.33 -23.20
CA GLY A 68 -7.84 7.97 -23.73
C GLY A 68 -9.10 7.13 -23.53
N MET A 69 -10.11 7.38 -24.33
CA MET A 69 -11.25 6.46 -24.48
C MET A 69 -10.75 5.15 -25.09
N PRO A 70 -11.35 3.99 -24.69
CA PRO A 70 -10.98 2.71 -25.28
C PRO A 70 -11.09 2.71 -26.79
N SER A 71 -10.11 2.13 -27.48
CA SER A 71 -10.15 1.97 -28.94
C SER A 71 -11.26 1.00 -29.36
N ALA A 72 -11.63 1.04 -30.64
CA ALA A 72 -12.61 0.11 -31.19
C ALA A 72 -12.14 -1.36 -31.05
N GLU A 73 -10.83 -1.58 -31.16
CA GLU A 73 -10.18 -2.88 -30.96
C GLU A 73 -10.29 -3.35 -29.51
N ALA A 74 -10.05 -2.45 -28.54
CA ALA A 74 -10.21 -2.75 -27.11
C ALA A 74 -11.68 -3.09 -26.80
N VAL A 75 -12.64 -2.29 -27.26
CA VAL A 75 -14.08 -2.54 -27.11
C VAL A 75 -14.47 -3.90 -27.69
N ALA A 76 -14.00 -4.22 -28.90
CA ALA A 76 -14.30 -5.52 -29.54
C ALA A 76 -13.62 -6.72 -28.87
N ALA A 77 -12.56 -6.48 -28.10
CA ALA A 77 -11.84 -7.53 -27.38
C ALA A 77 -12.48 -7.93 -26.04
N VAL A 78 -13.36 -7.08 -25.48
CA VAL A 78 -14.02 -7.36 -24.19
C VAL A 78 -15.15 -8.36 -24.33
N PRO A 79 -15.10 -9.53 -23.69
CA PRO A 79 -16.22 -10.46 -23.66
C PRO A 79 -17.39 -9.90 -22.84
N PRO A 80 -18.65 -10.07 -23.29
CA PRO A 80 -19.79 -9.49 -22.58
C PRO A 80 -20.15 -10.23 -21.28
N ASP A 81 -19.60 -11.42 -21.06
CA ASP A 81 -19.87 -12.28 -19.91
C ASP A 81 -18.76 -12.26 -18.83
N VAL A 82 -17.88 -11.27 -18.90
CA VAL A 82 -16.89 -10.98 -17.85
C VAL A 82 -17.27 -9.69 -17.12
N THR A 83 -17.02 -9.64 -15.81
CA THR A 83 -17.13 -8.37 -15.08
C THR A 83 -15.75 -7.72 -15.01
N LEU A 84 -15.66 -6.47 -15.41
CA LEU A 84 -14.43 -5.68 -15.35
C LEU A 84 -14.30 -5.02 -13.99
N VAL A 85 -13.11 -5.13 -13.41
CA VAL A 85 -12.77 -4.49 -12.12
C VAL A 85 -11.87 -3.31 -12.40
N TYR A 86 -12.43 -2.11 -12.33
CA TYR A 86 -11.67 -0.86 -12.31
C TYR A 86 -10.99 -0.74 -10.96
N TRP A 87 -9.66 -0.69 -10.94
CA TRP A 87 -8.88 -0.49 -9.72
C TRP A 87 -8.17 0.85 -9.73
N ASP A 88 -8.22 1.56 -8.61
CA ASP A 88 -7.53 2.84 -8.46
C ASP A 88 -7.31 3.16 -6.98
N TYR A 89 -6.06 3.51 -6.66
CA TYR A 89 -5.60 3.77 -5.31
C TYR A 89 -4.88 5.11 -5.18
N TYR A 90 -4.78 5.90 -6.27
CA TYR A 90 -3.81 6.98 -6.41
C TYR A 90 -4.44 8.36 -6.65
N HIS A 91 -5.57 8.42 -7.32
CA HIS A 91 -6.27 9.67 -7.54
C HIS A 91 -6.91 10.19 -6.26
N GLU A 92 -7.02 11.52 -6.15
CA GLU A 92 -7.52 12.18 -4.93
C GLU A 92 -8.72 13.10 -5.20
N THR A 93 -9.22 13.15 -6.44
CA THR A 93 -10.39 13.97 -6.82
C THR A 93 -11.52 13.11 -7.37
N GLU A 94 -12.75 13.48 -7.03
CA GLU A 94 -13.94 12.81 -7.55
C GLU A 94 -14.02 12.84 -9.09
N GLN A 95 -13.50 13.91 -9.72
CA GLN A 95 -13.55 14.06 -11.16
C GLN A 95 -12.70 13.00 -11.88
N GLU A 96 -11.48 12.72 -11.38
CA GLU A 96 -10.60 11.70 -11.96
C GLU A 96 -11.26 10.31 -11.94
N TYR A 97 -11.90 9.94 -10.83
CA TYR A 97 -12.66 8.69 -10.74
C TYR A 97 -13.88 8.68 -11.67
N THR A 98 -14.60 9.81 -11.79
CA THR A 98 -15.74 9.94 -12.68
C THR A 98 -15.32 9.76 -14.15
N ASP A 99 -14.21 10.37 -14.56
CA ASP A 99 -13.69 10.26 -15.92
C ASP A 99 -13.29 8.80 -16.24
N MET A 100 -12.63 8.11 -15.31
CA MET A 100 -12.30 6.69 -15.50
C MET A 100 -13.53 5.80 -15.54
N LEU A 101 -14.52 6.03 -14.71
CA LEU A 101 -15.80 5.30 -14.75
C LEU A 101 -16.54 5.52 -16.09
N GLN A 102 -16.49 6.73 -16.67
CA GLN A 102 -17.05 7.01 -18.00
C GLN A 102 -16.31 6.23 -19.11
N LYS A 103 -14.97 6.12 -19.02
CA LYS A 103 -14.19 5.30 -19.97
C LYS A 103 -14.60 3.82 -19.87
N HIS A 104 -14.81 3.30 -18.67
CA HIS A 104 -15.28 1.94 -18.46
C HIS A 104 -16.71 1.72 -18.96
N ALA A 105 -17.58 2.72 -18.85
CA ALA A 105 -18.94 2.64 -19.37
C ALA A 105 -19.02 2.53 -20.92
N ALA A 106 -17.93 2.83 -21.63
CA ALA A 106 -17.83 2.60 -23.06
C ALA A 106 -17.53 1.14 -23.45
N LEU A 107 -17.14 0.31 -22.49
CA LEU A 107 -16.88 -1.11 -22.68
C LEU A 107 -18.17 -1.94 -22.56
N PRO A 108 -18.33 -3.06 -23.31
CA PRO A 108 -19.57 -3.82 -23.36
C PRO A 108 -19.78 -4.78 -22.17
N ALA A 109 -19.04 -4.62 -21.09
CA ALA A 109 -19.08 -5.48 -19.91
C ALA A 109 -19.43 -4.69 -18.64
N PRO A 110 -20.10 -5.33 -17.64
CA PRO A 110 -20.35 -4.68 -16.35
C PRO A 110 -19.05 -4.26 -15.66
N THR A 111 -19.04 -3.10 -15.02
CA THR A 111 -17.89 -2.59 -14.27
C THR A 111 -18.20 -2.54 -12.78
N VAL A 112 -17.26 -3.01 -11.97
CA VAL A 112 -17.20 -2.84 -10.52
C VAL A 112 -15.91 -2.10 -10.16
N PHE A 113 -15.82 -1.58 -8.95
CA PHE A 113 -14.67 -0.80 -8.50
C PHE A 113 -13.88 -1.53 -7.41
N ALA A 114 -12.56 -1.42 -7.47
CA ALA A 114 -11.66 -1.82 -6.39
C ALA A 114 -10.83 -0.64 -5.92
N GLY A 115 -11.06 -0.21 -4.69
CA GLY A 115 -10.25 0.78 -4.01
C GLY A 115 -9.31 0.15 -2.99
N GLY A 116 -8.33 0.91 -2.49
CA GLY A 116 -7.27 0.40 -1.65
C GLY A 116 -7.27 0.92 -0.22
N ILE A 117 -6.91 0.05 0.71
CA ILE A 117 -6.42 0.42 2.03
C ILE A 117 -4.90 0.35 1.93
N TRP A 118 -4.22 1.48 2.09
CA TRP A 118 -2.79 1.63 1.79
C TRP A 118 -1.88 0.88 2.77
N THR A 119 -1.89 -0.46 2.71
CA THR A 119 -1.08 -1.37 3.54
C THR A 119 0.26 -1.75 2.91
N TRP A 120 0.48 -1.46 1.64
CA TRP A 120 1.66 -1.87 0.87
C TRP A 120 2.85 -0.89 0.96
N CYS A 121 2.72 0.20 1.73
CA CYS A 121 3.78 1.21 1.90
C CYS A 121 4.95 0.77 2.79
N GLY A 122 4.90 -0.42 3.38
CA GLY A 122 5.88 -0.89 4.35
C GLY A 122 5.22 -1.37 5.64
N PRO A 123 5.91 -1.30 6.78
CA PRO A 123 5.40 -1.86 8.03
C PRO A 123 4.17 -1.14 8.60
N ALA A 124 3.91 0.10 8.20
CA ALA A 124 2.76 0.88 8.66
C ALA A 124 1.87 1.30 7.48
N PRO A 125 0.54 1.08 7.56
CA PRO A 125 -0.42 1.60 6.60
C PRO A 125 -0.43 3.13 6.53
N ASP A 126 -0.79 3.67 5.37
CA ASP A 126 -1.02 5.10 5.20
C ASP A 126 -2.51 5.41 5.12
N TYR A 127 -3.11 5.78 6.25
CA TYR A 127 -4.52 6.15 6.32
C TYR A 127 -4.82 7.54 5.74
N ALA A 128 -3.83 8.44 5.70
CA ALA A 128 -4.02 9.72 5.03
C ALA A 128 -4.24 9.49 3.53
N LYS A 129 -3.41 8.64 2.90
CA LYS A 129 -3.57 8.22 1.51
C LYS A 129 -4.85 7.40 1.29
N THR A 130 -5.16 6.49 2.19
CA THR A 130 -6.41 5.72 2.15
C THR A 130 -7.63 6.63 2.09
N LEU A 131 -7.73 7.62 2.97
CA LEU A 131 -8.86 8.56 3.00
C LEU A 131 -8.87 9.47 1.78
N ALA A 132 -7.71 10.01 1.38
CA ALA A 132 -7.59 10.90 0.22
C ALA A 132 -8.05 10.23 -1.08
N ALA A 133 -7.78 8.94 -1.25
CA ALA A 133 -8.19 8.19 -2.45
C ALA A 133 -9.60 7.58 -2.30
N ALA A 134 -9.91 6.91 -1.19
CA ALA A 134 -11.15 6.15 -1.05
C ALA A 134 -12.41 7.04 -0.98
N VAL A 135 -12.36 8.19 -0.30
CA VAL A 135 -13.54 9.04 -0.14
C VAL A 135 -14.06 9.59 -1.48
N PRO A 136 -13.22 10.23 -2.33
CA PRO A 136 -13.69 10.68 -3.65
C PRO A 136 -14.05 9.51 -4.57
N ALA A 137 -13.31 8.39 -4.53
CA ALA A 137 -13.63 7.20 -5.31
C ALA A 137 -15.02 6.65 -5.01
N LEU A 138 -15.31 6.41 -3.72
CA LEU A 138 -16.61 5.89 -3.27
C LEU A 138 -17.76 6.85 -3.58
N THR A 139 -17.49 8.16 -3.53
CA THR A 139 -18.46 9.19 -3.92
C THR A 139 -18.80 9.11 -5.40
N ALA A 140 -17.78 9.01 -6.27
CA ALA A 140 -17.96 8.85 -7.71
C ALA A 140 -18.67 7.54 -8.05
N CYS A 141 -18.27 6.43 -7.43
CA CYS A 141 -18.91 5.12 -7.60
C CYS A 141 -20.40 5.15 -7.26
N LYS A 142 -20.76 5.79 -6.14
CA LYS A 142 -22.17 5.93 -5.74
C LYS A 142 -22.98 6.74 -6.76
N LYS A 143 -22.43 7.86 -7.22
CA LYS A 143 -23.10 8.70 -8.24
C LYS A 143 -23.25 7.99 -9.58
N ALA A 144 -22.27 7.19 -9.97
CA ALA A 144 -22.29 6.39 -11.19
C ALA A 144 -23.12 5.10 -11.07
N GLY A 145 -23.64 4.75 -9.89
CA GLY A 145 -24.43 3.54 -9.67
C GLY A 145 -23.60 2.25 -9.78
N VAL A 146 -22.31 2.27 -9.43
CA VAL A 146 -21.45 1.10 -9.44
C VAL A 146 -22.00 0.05 -8.46
N PRO A 147 -22.30 -1.18 -8.93
CA PRO A 147 -23.07 -2.14 -8.12
C PRO A 147 -22.27 -2.84 -7.02
N LEU A 148 -20.95 -2.89 -7.16
CA LEU A 148 -20.06 -3.57 -6.22
C LEU A 148 -18.76 -2.80 -6.07
N VAL A 149 -18.31 -2.68 -4.82
CA VAL A 149 -17.01 -2.10 -4.46
C VAL A 149 -16.21 -3.12 -3.66
N LEU A 150 -14.96 -3.31 -4.06
CA LEU A 150 -13.99 -4.15 -3.36
C LEU A 150 -13.01 -3.26 -2.58
N ALA A 151 -12.79 -3.56 -1.31
CA ALA A 151 -11.71 -2.99 -0.52
C ALA A 151 -10.50 -3.92 -0.61
N THR A 152 -9.39 -3.44 -1.17
CA THR A 152 -8.15 -4.21 -1.27
C THR A 152 -7.15 -3.79 -0.20
N ALA A 153 -6.35 -4.73 0.27
CA ALA A 153 -5.26 -4.52 1.22
C ALA A 153 -4.04 -5.31 0.72
N TRP A 154 -3.28 -4.68 -0.17
CA TRP A 154 -2.13 -5.34 -0.79
C TRP A 154 -0.95 -5.48 0.16
N GLY A 155 -0.13 -6.49 -0.08
CA GLY A 155 1.09 -6.77 0.69
C GLY A 155 2.35 -6.76 -0.17
N ASP A 156 2.49 -5.79 -1.07
CA ASP A 156 3.60 -5.65 -1.97
C ASP A 156 4.94 -5.60 -1.23
N ASN A 157 5.96 -6.19 -1.82
CA ASN A 157 7.32 -6.17 -1.29
C ASN A 157 7.49 -6.74 0.14
N GLY A 158 6.75 -7.77 0.49
CA GLY A 158 6.99 -8.55 1.70
C GLY A 158 5.86 -8.58 2.72
N ALA A 159 4.69 -8.01 2.41
CA ALA A 159 3.51 -7.98 3.29
C ALA A 159 3.84 -7.48 4.71
N GLU A 160 4.63 -6.41 4.78
CA GLU A 160 5.23 -5.92 6.03
C GLU A 160 4.21 -5.37 7.03
N ALA A 161 3.12 -4.75 6.56
CA ALA A 161 2.03 -4.30 7.41
C ALA A 161 1.19 -5.50 7.89
N ASN A 162 0.92 -5.58 9.18
CA ASN A 162 0.03 -6.61 9.69
C ASN A 162 -1.40 -6.39 9.20
N LEU A 163 -2.09 -7.46 8.78
CA LEU A 163 -3.42 -7.37 8.20
C LEU A 163 -4.46 -6.73 9.15
N THR A 164 -4.31 -6.91 10.47
CA THR A 164 -5.22 -6.27 11.45
C THR A 164 -5.10 -4.75 11.45
N SER A 165 -4.00 -4.20 10.98
CA SER A 165 -3.84 -2.75 10.80
C SER A 165 -4.73 -2.16 9.71
N ALA A 166 -5.36 -2.98 8.84
CA ALA A 166 -6.29 -2.55 7.80
C ALA A 166 -7.75 -2.38 8.30
N LEU A 167 -8.06 -2.77 9.53
CA LEU A 167 -9.46 -2.84 10.01
C LEU A 167 -10.21 -1.51 9.94
N LEU A 168 -9.55 -0.38 10.24
CA LEU A 168 -10.21 0.93 10.12
C LEU A 168 -10.57 1.25 8.66
N GLY A 169 -9.73 0.84 7.70
CA GLY A 169 -10.03 0.98 6.28
C GLY A 169 -11.23 0.13 5.87
N MET A 170 -11.33 -1.11 6.36
CA MET A 170 -12.50 -1.95 6.11
C MET A 170 -13.77 -1.32 6.69
N GLN A 171 -13.70 -0.73 7.89
CA GLN A 171 -14.80 0.01 8.49
C GLN A 171 -15.19 1.24 7.66
N LEU A 172 -14.23 1.96 7.06
CA LEU A 172 -14.49 3.09 6.17
C LEU A 172 -15.35 2.67 4.97
N TYR A 173 -14.97 1.58 4.29
CA TYR A 173 -15.74 1.07 3.14
C TYR A 173 -17.14 0.63 3.56
N ALA A 174 -17.26 -0.10 4.68
CA ALA A 174 -18.55 -0.52 5.21
C ALA A 174 -19.43 0.69 5.60
N GLU A 175 -18.87 1.69 6.27
CA GLU A 175 -19.56 2.92 6.65
C GLU A 175 -20.13 3.62 5.42
N PHE A 176 -19.32 3.76 4.37
CA PHE A 176 -19.74 4.42 3.14
C PHE A 176 -20.87 3.66 2.44
N MET A 177 -20.84 2.33 2.44
CA MET A 177 -21.92 1.50 1.88
C MET A 177 -23.26 1.75 2.56
N TYR A 178 -23.27 1.90 3.89
CA TYR A 178 -24.51 2.12 4.67
C TYR A 178 -25.00 3.57 4.61
N THR A 179 -24.10 4.54 4.72
CA THR A 179 -24.48 5.96 4.83
C THR A 179 -24.39 6.70 3.50
N GLY A 180 -23.54 6.25 2.61
CA GLY A 180 -23.21 6.88 1.33
C GLY A 180 -22.41 8.17 1.46
N THR A 181 -21.83 8.43 2.63
CA THR A 181 -21.00 9.61 2.90
C THR A 181 -19.92 9.25 3.91
N TYR A 182 -18.86 10.06 3.94
CA TYR A 182 -17.83 9.98 4.95
C TYR A 182 -18.10 11.01 6.07
N ASP A 183 -18.09 10.54 7.31
CA ASP A 183 -18.07 11.36 8.51
C ASP A 183 -17.10 10.75 9.53
N ALA A 184 -16.03 11.50 9.85
CA ALA A 184 -14.94 11.01 10.71
C ALA A 184 -15.44 10.64 12.12
N GLY A 185 -16.38 11.39 12.69
CA GLY A 185 -16.91 11.12 14.02
C GLY A 185 -17.76 9.84 14.05
N SER A 186 -18.57 9.60 13.03
CA SER A 186 -19.35 8.36 12.88
C SER A 186 -18.46 7.16 12.67
N LEU A 187 -17.45 7.28 11.80
CA LEU A 187 -16.45 6.23 11.59
C LEU A 187 -15.77 5.84 12.91
N ALA A 188 -15.28 6.84 13.68
CA ALA A 188 -14.60 6.60 14.94
C ALA A 188 -15.50 5.90 15.97
N ARG A 189 -16.74 6.37 16.15
CA ARG A 189 -17.71 5.77 17.09
C ARG A 189 -18.04 4.33 16.72
N ARG A 190 -18.27 4.05 15.43
CA ARG A 190 -18.59 2.69 14.97
C ARG A 190 -17.39 1.78 15.05
N PHE A 191 -16.20 2.26 14.72
CA PHE A 191 -14.98 1.50 14.87
C PHE A 191 -14.71 1.10 16.32
N ALA A 192 -14.89 2.03 17.26
CA ALA A 192 -14.79 1.74 18.68
C ALA A 192 -15.82 0.68 19.12
N CYS A 193 -17.06 0.76 18.61
CA CYS A 193 -18.09 -0.23 18.90
C CYS A 193 -17.80 -1.61 18.31
N CYS A 194 -17.37 -1.68 17.04
CA CYS A 194 -17.19 -2.93 16.30
C CYS A 194 -15.88 -3.63 16.62
N CYS A 195 -14.80 -2.86 16.82
CA CYS A 195 -13.44 -3.38 16.99
C CYS A 195 -12.91 -3.21 18.43
N GLY A 196 -13.57 -2.41 19.27
CA GLY A 196 -13.10 -2.15 20.63
C GLY A 196 -11.79 -1.36 20.70
N ALA A 197 -11.53 -0.51 19.71
CA ALA A 197 -10.28 0.25 19.61
C ALA A 197 -10.52 1.72 19.24
N ASP A 198 -9.57 2.58 19.59
CA ASP A 198 -9.57 3.97 19.17
C ASP A 198 -9.17 4.11 17.70
N ALA A 199 -10.03 4.71 16.88
CA ALA A 199 -9.76 4.97 15.48
C ALA A 199 -8.54 5.89 15.27
N GLN A 200 -8.26 6.81 16.20
CA GLN A 200 -7.12 7.71 16.11
C GLN A 200 -5.80 6.95 16.15
N ALA A 201 -5.70 5.85 16.91
CA ALA A 201 -4.51 5.02 16.95
C ALA A 201 -4.20 4.38 15.58
N PHE A 202 -5.22 4.09 14.77
CA PHE A 202 -5.05 3.61 13.40
C PHE A 202 -4.75 4.74 12.41
N LEU A 203 -5.43 5.87 12.52
CA LEU A 203 -5.17 7.05 11.67
C LEU A 203 -3.72 7.55 11.79
N ASP A 204 -3.19 7.54 13.00
CA ASP A 204 -1.82 7.97 13.31
C ASP A 204 -0.75 7.06 12.69
N LEU A 205 -1.09 5.85 12.18
CA LEU A 205 -0.16 5.01 11.42
C LEU A 205 0.41 5.71 10.19
N SER A 206 -0.33 6.65 9.60
CA SER A 206 0.16 7.50 8.51
C SER A 206 1.40 8.28 8.89
N LEU A 207 1.58 8.64 10.17
CA LEU A 207 2.69 9.45 10.65
C LEU A 207 4.05 8.73 10.56
N PHE A 208 4.07 7.41 10.39
CA PHE A 208 5.30 6.69 10.11
C PHE A 208 5.89 7.08 8.74
N ASN A 209 5.04 7.43 7.78
CA ASN A 209 5.42 7.83 6.43
C ASN A 209 5.29 9.34 6.20
N ALA A 210 4.34 10.00 6.83
CA ALA A 210 4.08 11.43 6.72
C ALA A 210 4.86 12.24 7.76
N VAL A 211 6.17 12.33 7.58
CA VAL A 211 7.05 13.12 8.48
C VAL A 211 6.89 14.62 8.18
N PRO A 212 6.71 15.48 9.21
CA PRO A 212 6.57 16.91 9.01
C PRO A 212 7.73 17.54 8.22
N GLY A 213 7.41 18.31 7.18
CA GLY A 213 8.38 18.94 6.29
C GLY A 213 8.90 18.06 5.15
N MET A 214 8.57 16.77 5.15
CA MET A 214 8.87 15.91 4.02
C MET A 214 7.94 16.25 2.85
N ARG A 215 8.48 16.32 1.63
CA ARG A 215 7.69 16.69 0.43
C ARG A 215 6.67 15.61 0.13
N SER A 216 5.39 15.97 0.09
CA SER A 216 4.33 15.10 -0.41
C SER A 216 4.40 15.01 -1.94
N GLY A 217 4.00 13.88 -2.51
CA GLY A 217 3.83 13.70 -3.96
C GLY A 217 5.05 13.22 -4.75
N ALA A 218 6.23 13.10 -4.15
CA ALA A 218 7.33 12.40 -4.78
C ALA A 218 7.23 10.88 -4.51
N LEU A 219 7.74 10.05 -5.41
CA LEU A 219 7.76 8.59 -5.26
C LEU A 219 8.40 8.08 -3.97
N ARG A 220 9.27 8.87 -3.33
CA ARG A 220 10.06 8.49 -2.16
C ARG A 220 9.37 8.69 -0.79
N PRO A 221 8.53 9.71 -0.55
CA PRO A 221 7.97 9.95 0.79
C PRO A 221 6.95 8.92 1.25
N VAL A 222 6.34 8.19 0.32
CA VAL A 222 5.26 7.23 0.62
C VAL A 222 5.74 6.07 1.50
N ASN A 223 7.04 5.74 1.48
CA ASN A 223 7.61 4.59 2.18
C ASN A 223 8.71 5.02 3.17
N ALA A 224 8.61 6.17 3.78
CA ALA A 224 9.68 6.75 4.63
C ALA A 224 10.12 5.78 5.74
N ALA A 225 9.19 5.21 6.49
CA ALA A 225 9.51 4.26 7.56
C ALA A 225 10.29 3.05 7.03
N LYS A 226 9.84 2.45 5.91
CA LYS A 226 10.50 1.31 5.28
C LYS A 226 11.92 1.64 4.83
N PHE A 227 12.08 2.75 4.14
CA PHE A 227 13.40 3.15 3.62
C PHE A 227 14.38 3.46 4.73
N LEU A 228 13.96 4.17 5.77
CA LEU A 228 14.81 4.49 6.92
C LEU A 228 15.12 3.26 7.77
N LEU A 229 14.19 2.30 7.86
CA LEU A 229 14.42 1.05 8.58
C LEU A 229 15.51 0.21 7.92
N TYR A 230 15.47 0.08 6.59
CA TYR A 230 16.35 -0.85 5.86
C TYR A 230 17.59 -0.20 5.23
N GLN A 231 17.68 1.13 5.15
CA GLN A 231 18.86 1.75 4.57
C GLN A 231 20.12 1.43 5.39
N ASP A 232 21.24 1.27 4.68
CA ASP A 232 22.56 1.17 5.30
C ASP A 232 22.91 2.50 5.99
N PRO A 233 23.26 2.46 7.29
CA PRO A 233 23.56 3.67 8.04
C PRO A 233 24.78 4.46 7.52
N LEU A 234 25.71 3.83 6.83
CA LEU A 234 26.88 4.51 6.29
C LEU A 234 26.64 5.10 4.90
N VAL A 235 25.74 4.49 4.10
CA VAL A 235 25.46 4.93 2.72
C VAL A 235 24.47 6.09 2.67
N GLN A 236 23.49 6.10 3.57
CA GLN A 236 22.49 7.17 3.73
C GLN A 236 21.81 7.61 2.42
N LEU A 237 21.22 6.66 1.70
CA LEU A 237 20.61 6.88 0.38
C LEU A 237 19.54 7.98 0.37
N PHE A 238 18.90 8.24 1.51
CA PHE A 238 17.80 9.21 1.64
C PHE A 238 18.21 10.48 2.40
N ALA A 239 19.52 10.74 2.53
CA ALA A 239 20.03 11.92 3.24
C ALA A 239 19.49 13.24 2.66
N ALA A 240 19.31 13.33 1.34
CA ALA A 240 18.77 14.51 0.69
C ALA A 240 17.28 14.74 1.00
N ASP A 241 16.52 13.67 1.16
CA ASP A 241 15.07 13.72 1.44
C ASP A 241 14.79 14.07 2.91
N THR A 242 15.73 13.73 3.82
CA THR A 242 15.60 13.96 5.28
C THR A 242 16.38 15.16 5.78
N ALA A 243 17.14 15.86 4.92
CA ALA A 243 17.98 16.97 5.30
C ALA A 243 17.18 18.12 5.97
N GLY A 244 17.60 18.51 7.16
CA GLY A 244 16.97 19.59 7.92
C GLY A 244 15.66 19.22 8.62
N LEU A 245 15.21 17.97 8.52
CA LEU A 245 14.02 17.47 9.22
C LEU A 245 14.39 16.91 10.60
N ALA A 246 13.52 17.10 11.59
CA ALA A 246 13.70 16.57 12.95
C ALA A 246 13.24 15.10 13.05
N MET A 247 13.84 14.22 12.24
CA MET A 247 13.41 12.84 12.07
C MET A 247 13.42 12.05 13.37
N SER A 248 14.53 12.13 14.13
CA SER A 248 14.67 11.42 15.40
C SER A 248 13.63 11.86 16.42
N ALA A 249 13.40 13.18 16.55
CA ALA A 249 12.40 13.71 17.46
C ALA A 249 10.98 13.27 17.10
N HIS A 250 10.64 13.28 15.81
CA HIS A 250 9.34 12.80 15.32
C HIS A 250 9.09 11.35 15.70
N TYR A 251 10.04 10.45 15.46
CA TYR A 251 9.85 9.03 15.81
C TYR A 251 9.91 8.78 17.31
N THR A 252 10.62 9.60 18.10
CA THR A 252 10.58 9.54 19.57
C THR A 252 9.19 9.91 20.10
N GLU A 253 8.54 10.90 19.50
CA GLU A 253 7.15 11.23 19.84
C GLU A 253 6.18 10.10 19.47
N LEU A 254 6.38 9.48 18.31
CA LEU A 254 5.57 8.33 17.89
C LEU A 254 5.76 7.12 18.82
N GLU A 255 6.99 6.84 19.28
CA GLU A 255 7.23 5.79 20.27
C GLU A 255 6.40 5.99 21.53
N ALA A 256 6.43 7.20 22.10
CA ALA A 256 5.65 7.53 23.30
C ALA A 256 4.13 7.40 23.04
N ARG A 257 3.68 7.84 21.87
CA ARG A 257 2.27 7.79 21.45
C ARG A 257 1.80 6.34 21.31
N TYR A 258 2.54 5.48 20.61
CA TYR A 258 2.16 4.07 20.43
C TYR A 258 2.33 3.23 21.69
N THR A 259 3.23 3.60 22.61
CA THR A 259 3.27 3.00 23.95
C THR A 259 1.96 3.25 24.68
N ARG A 260 1.46 4.49 24.69
CA ARG A 260 0.18 4.83 25.29
C ARG A 260 -1.00 4.11 24.58
N TYR A 261 -1.02 4.07 23.24
CA TYR A 261 -2.08 3.35 22.51
C TYR A 261 -2.10 1.85 22.83
N ALA A 262 -0.95 1.22 23.03
CA ALA A 262 -0.89 -0.18 23.47
C ALA A 262 -1.54 -0.37 24.84
N ASP A 263 -1.30 0.53 25.78
CA ASP A 263 -1.87 0.47 27.11
C ASP A 263 -3.40 0.76 27.13
N GLU A 264 -3.86 1.68 26.25
CA GLU A 264 -5.27 2.09 26.15
C GLU A 264 -6.13 1.14 25.29
N ASN A 265 -5.54 0.28 24.46
CA ASN A 265 -6.25 -0.61 23.54
C ASN A 265 -5.80 -2.08 23.73
N PRO A 266 -6.19 -2.74 24.81
CA PRO A 266 -5.65 -4.09 25.16
C PRO A 266 -5.93 -5.16 24.09
N ALA A 267 -7.00 -5.05 23.31
CA ALA A 267 -7.28 -5.97 22.21
C ALA A 267 -6.26 -5.86 21.05
N PHE A 268 -5.58 -4.74 20.92
CA PHE A 268 -4.57 -4.44 19.90
C PHE A 268 -3.19 -4.16 20.51
N GLU A 269 -2.98 -4.49 21.78
CA GLU A 269 -1.70 -4.28 22.48
C GLU A 269 -0.52 -4.82 21.68
N PRO A 270 -0.51 -6.06 21.16
CA PRO A 270 0.63 -6.58 20.39
C PRO A 270 0.92 -5.77 19.12
N LEU A 271 -0.12 -5.27 18.42
CA LEU A 271 0.01 -4.45 17.24
C LEU A 271 0.63 -3.09 17.57
N PHE A 272 0.10 -2.40 18.58
CA PHE A 272 0.59 -1.06 18.94
C PHE A 272 1.94 -1.11 19.64
N ARG A 273 2.25 -2.20 20.37
CA ARG A 273 3.59 -2.44 20.92
C ARG A 273 4.63 -2.62 19.81
N PHE A 274 4.28 -3.34 18.74
CA PHE A 274 5.11 -3.44 17.54
C PHE A 274 5.40 -2.05 16.94
N TYR A 275 4.39 -1.18 16.79
CA TYR A 275 4.59 0.18 16.28
C TYR A 275 5.40 1.06 17.22
N SER A 276 5.26 0.93 18.52
CA SER A 276 6.15 1.59 19.49
C SER A 276 7.61 1.18 19.29
N LEU A 277 7.90 -0.11 19.12
CA LEU A 277 9.25 -0.61 18.88
C LEU A 277 9.79 -0.17 17.51
N LEU A 278 8.96 -0.15 16.47
CA LEU A 278 9.33 0.37 15.16
C LEU A 278 9.75 1.84 15.25
N ALA A 279 8.96 2.66 15.94
CA ALA A 279 9.27 4.08 16.16
C ALA A 279 10.58 4.26 16.92
N ARG A 280 10.83 3.44 17.95
CA ARG A 280 12.10 3.44 18.71
C ARG A 280 13.31 3.17 17.82
N VAL A 281 13.23 2.14 16.96
CA VAL A 281 14.32 1.80 16.03
C VAL A 281 14.55 2.92 15.03
N LEU A 282 13.48 3.49 14.48
CA LEU A 282 13.57 4.61 13.52
C LEU A 282 14.17 5.86 14.18
N ALA A 283 13.76 6.19 15.41
CA ALA A 283 14.32 7.31 16.18
C ALA A 283 15.83 7.15 16.38
N GLY A 284 16.26 5.95 16.82
CA GLY A 284 17.67 5.65 17.04
C GLY A 284 18.51 5.70 15.76
N LYS A 285 18.02 5.09 14.67
CA LYS A 285 18.69 5.13 13.36
C LYS A 285 18.80 6.55 12.82
N CYS A 286 17.74 7.34 12.88
CA CYS A 286 17.77 8.74 12.43
C CYS A 286 18.73 9.58 13.25
N ALA A 287 18.74 9.47 14.58
CA ALA A 287 19.69 10.15 15.44
C ALA A 287 21.15 9.79 15.10
N TRP A 288 21.39 8.51 14.86
CA TRP A 288 22.71 8.01 14.47
C TRP A 288 23.13 8.59 13.11
N HIS A 289 22.27 8.60 12.09
CA HIS A 289 22.55 9.17 10.76
C HIS A 289 22.88 10.64 10.81
N GLU A 290 22.11 11.43 11.54
CA GLU A 290 22.33 12.88 11.69
C GLU A 290 23.71 13.18 12.27
N GLN A 291 24.07 12.45 13.33
CA GLN A 291 25.35 12.64 14.03
C GLN A 291 26.54 12.04 13.27
N ALA A 292 26.39 10.88 12.61
CA ALA A 292 27.44 10.27 11.82
C ALA A 292 27.86 11.16 10.63
N ALA A 293 26.89 11.73 9.92
CA ALA A 293 27.18 12.70 8.87
C ALA A 293 27.94 13.93 9.39
N GLN A 294 27.63 14.39 10.62
CA GLN A 294 28.35 15.49 11.27
C GLN A 294 29.77 15.09 11.65
N ALA A 295 29.94 13.90 12.26
CA ALA A 295 31.27 13.39 12.66
C ALA A 295 32.21 13.28 11.45
N VAL A 296 31.73 12.75 10.33
CA VAL A 296 32.50 12.64 9.08
C VAL A 296 32.89 14.02 8.54
N ARG A 297 31.92 14.93 8.41
CA ARG A 297 32.18 16.29 7.87
C ARG A 297 33.18 17.08 8.70
N ARG A 298 33.13 16.94 10.03
CA ARG A 298 33.98 17.67 10.99
C ARG A 298 35.27 16.93 11.34
N LYS A 299 35.43 15.67 10.88
CA LYS A 299 36.50 14.76 11.29
C LYS A 299 36.56 14.60 12.83
N ASP A 300 35.38 14.57 13.47
CA ASP A 300 35.23 14.50 14.93
C ASP A 300 35.28 13.05 15.40
N LEU A 301 36.49 12.60 15.77
CA LEU A 301 36.72 11.25 16.25
C LEU A 301 36.04 10.98 17.60
N ALA A 302 35.88 11.99 18.45
CA ALA A 302 35.21 11.83 19.74
C ALA A 302 33.70 11.60 19.55
N LEU A 303 33.07 12.30 18.60
CA LEU A 303 31.69 12.03 18.22
C LEU A 303 31.55 10.64 17.60
N ALA A 304 32.46 10.24 16.72
CA ALA A 304 32.44 8.89 16.12
C ALA A 304 32.56 7.79 17.18
N ALA A 305 33.42 7.96 18.19
CA ALA A 305 33.53 7.02 19.30
C ALA A 305 32.22 6.91 20.10
N ARG A 306 31.60 8.02 20.47
CA ARG A 306 30.29 8.00 21.16
C ARG A 306 29.18 7.33 20.34
N LEU A 307 29.20 7.53 19.01
CA LEU A 307 28.23 6.83 18.13
C LEU A 307 28.45 5.33 18.12
N ALA A 308 29.71 4.88 18.09
CA ALA A 308 30.03 3.45 18.20
C ALA A 308 29.57 2.85 19.54
N GLU A 309 29.73 3.59 20.65
CA GLU A 309 29.25 3.18 21.96
C GLU A 309 27.73 3.10 22.07
N ALA A 310 26.98 3.85 21.25
CA ALA A 310 25.51 3.82 21.21
C ALA A 310 24.94 2.67 20.34
N LEU A 311 25.73 2.07 19.43
CA LEU A 311 25.26 1.01 18.53
C LEU A 311 24.64 -0.20 19.24
N PRO A 312 25.19 -0.73 20.36
CA PRO A 312 24.58 -1.86 21.06
C PRO A 312 23.13 -1.61 21.49
N GLY A 313 22.79 -0.38 21.86
CA GLY A 313 21.40 0.00 22.18
C GLY A 313 20.48 -0.05 20.97
N THR A 314 20.94 0.41 19.80
CA THR A 314 20.18 0.35 18.55
C THR A 314 20.02 -1.10 18.08
N ILE A 315 21.06 -1.93 18.23
CA ILE A 315 20.99 -3.37 17.90
C ILE A 315 19.96 -4.05 18.82
N ALA A 316 20.00 -3.83 20.13
CA ALA A 316 19.05 -4.41 21.07
C ALA A 316 17.60 -3.97 20.76
N ALA A 317 17.37 -2.71 20.39
CA ALA A 317 16.06 -2.23 19.96
C ALA A 317 15.59 -2.92 18.67
N THR A 318 16.49 -3.16 17.71
CA THR A 318 16.18 -3.86 16.46
C THR A 318 15.83 -5.33 16.72
N GLU A 319 16.53 -6.02 17.63
CA GLU A 319 16.20 -7.38 18.03
C GLU A 319 14.85 -7.47 18.77
N ALA A 320 14.52 -6.48 19.60
CA ALA A 320 13.21 -6.40 20.22
C ALA A 320 12.10 -6.21 19.19
N LEU A 321 12.30 -5.32 18.19
CA LEU A 321 11.39 -5.14 17.08
C LEU A 321 11.21 -6.43 16.27
N ARG A 322 12.31 -7.09 15.91
CA ARG A 322 12.33 -8.35 15.15
C ARG A 322 11.52 -9.43 15.87
N THR A 323 11.72 -9.58 17.19
CA THR A 323 11.00 -10.54 18.02
C THR A 323 9.50 -10.26 18.06
N ALA A 324 9.11 -9.00 18.30
CA ALA A 324 7.71 -8.59 18.34
C ALA A 324 7.04 -8.75 16.94
N TRP A 325 7.75 -8.42 15.87
CA TRP A 325 7.23 -8.57 14.52
C TRP A 325 7.01 -10.02 14.14
N ARG A 326 7.95 -10.91 14.50
CA ARG A 326 7.79 -12.35 14.30
C ARG A 326 6.57 -12.88 15.05
N ALA A 327 6.41 -12.53 16.31
CA ALA A 327 5.26 -12.96 17.11
C ALA A 327 3.93 -12.47 16.49
N LEU A 328 3.89 -11.22 16.03
CA LEU A 328 2.71 -10.64 15.35
C LEU A 328 2.44 -11.32 14.00
N TRP A 329 3.50 -11.65 13.24
CA TRP A 329 3.38 -12.37 11.99
C TRP A 329 2.80 -13.78 12.21
N GLU A 330 3.36 -14.54 13.12
CA GLU A 330 2.96 -15.92 13.41
C GLU A 330 1.54 -16.03 13.99
N ALA A 331 1.05 -14.96 14.62
CA ALA A 331 -0.33 -14.89 15.11
C ALA A 331 -1.38 -14.73 14.00
N THR A 332 -1.00 -14.17 12.83
CA THR A 332 -1.94 -13.80 11.76
C THR A 332 -1.63 -14.44 10.42
N ASN A 333 -0.43 -14.96 10.22
CA ASN A 333 0.05 -15.52 8.97
C ASN A 333 0.62 -16.92 9.18
N ARG A 334 0.85 -17.63 8.07
CA ARG A 334 1.73 -18.82 8.10
C ARG A 334 3.18 -18.38 8.34
N PRO A 335 4.04 -19.26 8.89
CA PRO A 335 5.44 -18.90 9.18
C PRO A 335 6.24 -18.45 7.96
N GLN A 336 5.93 -19.01 6.78
CA GLN A 336 6.61 -18.68 5.52
C GLN A 336 6.41 -17.20 5.14
N GLY A 337 7.48 -16.57 4.65
CA GLY A 337 7.51 -15.17 4.23
C GLY A 337 8.21 -14.25 5.24
N PHE A 338 8.18 -14.57 6.54
CA PHE A 338 8.85 -13.76 7.55
C PHE A 338 10.37 -13.75 7.36
N GLU A 339 10.96 -14.78 6.78
CA GLU A 339 12.38 -14.86 6.47
C GLU A 339 12.89 -13.68 5.61
N ILE A 340 12.02 -13.07 4.80
CA ILE A 340 12.38 -11.90 4.00
C ILE A 340 12.54 -10.67 4.91
N ILE A 341 11.65 -10.49 5.88
CA ILE A 341 11.72 -9.40 6.86
C ILE A 341 12.95 -9.62 7.76
N ASP A 342 13.16 -10.85 8.19
CA ASP A 342 14.29 -11.27 9.03
C ASP A 342 15.63 -10.91 8.39
N LEU A 343 15.83 -11.31 7.12
CA LEU A 343 17.02 -10.96 6.33
C LEU A 343 17.21 -9.45 6.16
N ARG A 344 16.11 -8.70 5.95
CA ARG A 344 16.16 -7.23 5.80
C ARG A 344 16.58 -6.53 7.10
N LEU A 345 16.29 -7.13 8.24
CA LEU A 345 16.69 -6.62 9.56
C LEU A 345 18.11 -7.05 9.96
N GLY A 346 18.77 -7.89 9.16
CA GLY A 346 20.13 -8.37 9.42
C GLY A 346 20.18 -9.71 10.16
N GLY A 347 19.12 -10.49 10.09
CA GLY A 347 19.01 -11.83 10.66
C GLY A 347 19.70 -12.92 9.85
#